data_fe543ce9a0975219483f1e75bea980d6
#
_entry.id   fe543ce9a0975219483f1e75bea980d6
#
_cell.length_a   1.000
_cell.length_b   1.000
_cell.length_c   1.000
_cell.angle_alpha   90.00
_cell.angle_beta   90.00
_cell.angle_gamma   90.00
#
_symmetry.space_group_name_H-M   'P 1'
#
loop_
_entity.id
_entity.type
_entity.pdbx_description
1 polymer ?
#
loop_
_entity_poly.entity_id
_entity_poly.type
_entity_poly.pdbx_seq_one_letter_code
_entity_poly.pdbx_strand_id
1 'polypeptide(L)'
;MPDDRFPVAVVGGVPVVAAPEDIDITNAEALRSALLTEASNGRGALVVDMTRTRFCDSSGLHALLAVHRRAEAEGREVLLVIPGAAVQRVFALTGMDRVIPHFTSLAEALAQTGHGDDHPGPAREPVTHPGQRTATGAAAPAPWGGPDR
;
A
#
# COMPACT_ATOMS: atom_id res chain seq x y z
N MET A 1 9.30 21.57 -1.98
CA MET A 1 8.05 22.00 -2.59
C MET A 1 7.21 20.81 -2.98
N PRO A 2 5.96 20.79 -2.60
CA PRO A 2 5.10 19.70 -3.06
C PRO A 2 4.94 19.76 -4.58
N ASP A 3 4.74 18.61 -5.15
CA ASP A 3 4.52 18.52 -6.59
C ASP A 3 3.03 18.63 -6.84
N ASP A 4 2.60 19.71 -7.46
CA ASP A 4 1.18 19.97 -7.68
C ASP A 4 0.49 18.95 -8.55
N ARG A 5 1.27 18.15 -9.29
CA ARG A 5 0.68 17.11 -10.12
C ARG A 5 0.08 15.98 -9.30
N PHE A 6 0.49 15.85 -8.06
CA PHE A 6 0.04 14.75 -7.20
C PHE A 6 -0.52 15.33 -5.91
N PRO A 7 -1.79 15.78 -5.93
CA PRO A 7 -2.39 16.39 -4.74
C PRO A 7 -2.34 15.47 -3.54
N VAL A 8 -2.11 16.07 -2.38
CA VAL A 8 -2.03 15.32 -1.14
C VAL A 8 -3.12 15.83 -0.21
N ALA A 9 -3.88 14.92 0.36
CA ALA A 9 -4.83 15.21 1.43
C ALA A 9 -4.42 14.41 2.65
N VAL A 10 -4.70 14.93 3.83
CA VAL A 10 -4.46 14.17 5.05
C VAL A 10 -5.81 13.80 5.63
N VAL A 11 -6.08 12.52 5.74
CA VAL A 11 -7.36 12.03 6.22
C VAL A 11 -7.11 11.14 7.43
N GLY A 12 -7.60 11.57 8.58
CA GLY A 12 -7.37 10.84 9.82
C GLY A 12 -5.89 10.68 10.15
N GLY A 13 -5.08 11.67 9.78
CA GLY A 13 -3.64 11.61 10.03
C GLY A 13 -2.86 10.85 8.98
N VAL A 14 -3.53 10.31 7.97
CA VAL A 14 -2.90 9.50 6.94
C VAL A 14 -2.77 10.32 5.66
N PRO A 15 -1.56 10.46 5.10
CA PRO A 15 -1.43 11.16 3.82
C PRO A 15 -2.01 10.30 2.70
N VAL A 16 -2.81 10.94 1.87
CA VAL A 16 -3.43 10.31 0.71
C VAL A 16 -2.98 11.08 -0.51
N VAL A 17 -2.19 10.44 -1.35
CA VAL A 17 -1.63 11.08 -2.55
C VAL A 17 -2.42 10.61 -3.76
N ALA A 18 -2.96 11.56 -4.51
CA ALA A 18 -3.73 11.23 -5.71
C ALA A 18 -2.77 11.02 -6.89
N ALA A 19 -2.84 9.84 -7.47
CA ALA A 19 -2.04 9.54 -8.64
C ALA A 19 -2.71 10.09 -9.89
N PRO A 20 -1.94 10.36 -10.96
CA PRO A 20 -2.51 10.94 -12.18
C PRO A 20 -3.27 9.90 -12.99
N GLU A 21 -3.94 10.36 -14.04
CA GLU A 21 -4.69 9.47 -14.92
C GLU A 21 -3.77 8.45 -15.60
N ASP A 22 -2.63 8.87 -16.04
CA ASP A 22 -1.67 7.99 -16.70
C ASP A 22 -0.37 8.02 -15.91
N ILE A 23 0.11 6.86 -15.54
CA ILE A 23 1.42 6.77 -14.91
C ILE A 23 2.33 6.09 -15.91
N ASP A 24 3.33 6.83 -16.38
CA ASP A 24 4.24 6.33 -17.39
C ASP A 24 5.63 6.90 -17.14
N ILE A 25 6.53 6.65 -18.07
CA ILE A 25 7.92 7.02 -17.89
C ILE A 25 8.12 8.52 -17.73
N THR A 26 7.18 9.33 -18.20
CA THR A 26 7.33 10.79 -18.12
C THR A 26 7.06 11.32 -16.72
N ASN A 27 6.31 10.60 -15.90
CA ASN A 27 5.98 11.07 -14.55
C ASN A 27 6.26 10.07 -13.44
N ALA A 28 6.69 8.85 -13.77
CA ALA A 28 6.90 7.83 -12.75
C ALA A 28 7.92 8.24 -11.71
N GLU A 29 9.02 8.86 -12.13
CA GLU A 29 10.05 9.28 -11.19
C GLU A 29 9.55 10.39 -10.27
N ALA A 30 8.81 11.34 -10.83
CA ALA A 30 8.26 12.41 -10.01
C ALA A 30 7.24 11.86 -9.00
N LEU A 31 6.45 10.91 -9.44
CA LEU A 31 5.49 10.27 -8.53
C LEU A 31 6.23 9.52 -7.42
N ARG A 32 7.28 8.78 -7.77
CA ARG A 32 8.06 8.07 -6.78
C ARG A 32 8.63 9.02 -5.73
N SER A 33 9.20 10.14 -6.17
CA SER A 33 9.75 11.12 -5.25
C SER A 33 8.69 11.72 -4.34
N ALA A 34 7.53 12.05 -4.91
CA ALA A 34 6.45 12.62 -4.12
C ALA A 34 5.96 11.62 -3.07
N LEU A 35 5.83 10.37 -3.45
CA LEU A 35 5.38 9.34 -2.52
C LEU A 35 6.40 9.10 -1.41
N LEU A 36 7.68 9.08 -1.74
CA LEU A 36 8.72 8.89 -0.73
C LEU A 36 8.73 10.04 0.27
N THR A 37 8.52 11.26 -0.23
CA THR A 37 8.45 12.42 0.66
C THR A 37 7.30 12.30 1.65
N GLU A 38 6.13 11.91 1.15
CA GLU A 38 4.97 11.76 2.04
C GLU A 38 5.12 10.59 2.98
N ALA A 39 5.74 9.51 2.53
CA ALA A 39 5.99 8.38 3.39
C ALA A 39 6.91 8.76 4.54
N SER A 40 7.88 9.62 4.29
CA SER A 40 8.79 10.09 5.34
C SER A 40 8.10 10.96 6.36
N ASN A 41 7.08 11.70 5.92
CA ASN A 41 6.37 12.62 6.81
C ASN A 41 5.27 11.95 7.61
N GLY A 42 4.80 10.81 7.14
CA GLY A 42 3.69 10.12 7.78
C GLY A 42 4.13 9.27 8.95
N ARG A 43 3.16 8.74 9.64
CA ARG A 43 3.43 7.98 10.82
C ARG A 43 3.17 6.53 10.71
N GLY A 44 2.96 5.96 9.66
CA GLY A 44 2.75 4.54 9.61
C GLY A 44 2.18 4.08 8.31
N ALA A 45 1.40 4.91 7.68
CA ALA A 45 0.75 4.50 6.44
C ALA A 45 0.72 5.63 5.46
N LEU A 46 0.78 5.27 4.19
CA LEU A 46 0.62 6.18 3.07
C LEU A 46 -0.39 5.54 2.14
N VAL A 47 -1.37 6.30 1.70
CA VAL A 47 -2.34 5.80 0.73
C VAL A 47 -2.06 6.44 -0.61
N VAL A 48 -1.98 5.63 -1.65
CA VAL A 48 -1.87 6.11 -3.03
C VAL A 48 -3.24 5.92 -3.65
N ASP A 49 -3.91 7.02 -3.92
CA ASP A 49 -5.26 6.98 -4.46
C ASP A 49 -5.19 6.97 -5.98
N MET A 50 -5.47 5.82 -6.57
CA MET A 50 -5.43 5.63 -8.00
C MET A 50 -6.83 5.60 -8.60
N THR A 51 -7.78 6.27 -7.94
CA THR A 51 -9.15 6.29 -8.42
C THR A 51 -9.27 6.86 -9.84
N ARG A 52 -8.47 7.88 -10.14
CA ARG A 52 -8.49 8.50 -11.47
C ARG A 52 -7.58 7.81 -12.47
N THR A 53 -6.75 6.89 -11.99
CA THR A 53 -5.73 6.28 -12.85
C THR A 53 -6.36 5.30 -13.82
N ARG A 54 -6.09 5.47 -15.10
CA ARG A 54 -6.58 4.60 -16.15
C ARG A 54 -5.49 3.75 -16.76
N PHE A 55 -4.24 4.17 -16.58
CA PHE A 55 -3.12 3.51 -17.22
C PHE A 55 -1.89 3.58 -16.32
N CYS A 56 -1.18 2.46 -16.27
CA CYS A 56 0.06 2.41 -15.49
C CYS A 56 0.99 1.43 -16.21
N ASP A 57 2.11 1.93 -16.71
CA ASP A 57 3.05 1.06 -17.40
C ASP A 57 4.10 0.50 -16.43
N SER A 58 5.09 -0.18 -16.96
CA SER A 58 6.10 -0.81 -16.13
C SER A 58 6.91 0.22 -15.32
N SER A 59 7.09 1.43 -15.85
CA SER A 59 7.78 2.47 -15.10
C SER A 59 7.00 2.83 -13.85
N GLY A 60 5.67 2.93 -13.98
CA GLY A 60 4.81 3.21 -12.85
C GLY A 60 4.82 2.08 -11.83
N LEU A 61 4.77 0.84 -12.30
CA LEU A 61 4.81 -0.31 -11.41
C LEU A 61 6.11 -0.34 -10.62
N HIS A 62 7.24 -0.07 -11.31
CA HIS A 62 8.54 -0.04 -10.63
C HIS A 62 8.60 1.08 -9.60
N ALA A 63 8.01 2.23 -9.91
CA ALA A 63 7.99 3.34 -8.97
C ALA A 63 7.21 2.97 -7.71
N LEU A 64 6.04 2.36 -7.88
CA LEU A 64 5.22 1.96 -6.74
C LEU A 64 5.91 0.87 -5.91
N LEU A 65 6.56 -0.07 -6.59
CA LEU A 65 7.28 -1.12 -5.90
C LEU A 65 8.45 -0.55 -5.08
N ALA A 66 9.16 0.41 -5.64
CA ALA A 66 10.28 1.05 -4.93
C ALA A 66 9.79 1.75 -3.66
N VAL A 67 8.66 2.44 -3.77
CA VAL A 67 8.07 3.13 -2.61
C VAL A 67 7.65 2.11 -1.56
N HIS A 68 7.01 1.03 -2.00
CA HIS A 68 6.56 -0.01 -1.08
C HIS A 68 7.74 -0.61 -0.32
N ARG A 69 8.82 -0.94 -1.03
CA ARG A 69 9.99 -1.55 -0.41
C ARG A 69 10.66 -0.62 0.59
N ARG A 70 10.74 0.65 0.22
CA ARG A 70 11.36 1.62 1.11
C ARG A 70 10.52 1.79 2.38
N ALA A 71 9.21 1.89 2.21
CA ALA A 71 8.33 2.03 3.35
C ALA A 71 8.41 0.81 4.25
N GLU A 72 8.42 -0.38 3.66
CA GLU A 72 8.48 -1.61 4.41
C GLU A 72 9.77 -1.68 5.22
N ALA A 73 10.89 -1.27 4.63
CA ALA A 73 12.16 -1.26 5.32
C ALA A 73 12.17 -0.33 6.53
N GLU A 74 11.28 0.67 6.51
CA GLU A 74 11.16 1.63 7.60
C GLU A 74 10.00 1.36 8.54
N GLY A 75 9.40 0.18 8.41
CA GLY A 75 8.28 -0.20 9.26
C GLY A 75 6.98 0.51 8.94
N ARG A 76 6.82 0.96 7.71
CA ARG A 76 5.64 1.68 7.27
C ARG A 76 4.93 0.91 6.19
N GLU A 77 3.69 1.29 5.92
CA GLU A 77 2.90 0.58 4.92
C GLU A 77 2.43 1.52 3.83
N VAL A 78 2.35 0.99 2.63
CA VAL A 78 1.78 1.69 1.48
C VAL A 78 0.55 0.92 1.06
N LEU A 79 -0.58 1.63 0.97
CA LEU A 79 -1.85 1.02 0.59
C LEU A 79 -2.32 1.69 -0.70
N LEU A 80 -2.73 0.88 -1.66
CA LEU A 80 -3.19 1.40 -2.95
C LEU A 80 -4.71 1.35 -3.02
N VAL A 81 -5.32 2.37 -3.60
CA VAL A 81 -6.75 2.37 -3.89
C VAL A 81 -6.89 2.26 -5.39
N ILE A 82 -7.40 1.12 -5.86
CA ILE A 82 -7.48 0.81 -7.28
C ILE A 82 -8.89 0.33 -7.62
N PRO A 83 -9.83 1.25 -7.82
CA PRO A 83 -11.20 0.83 -8.15
C PRO A 83 -11.38 0.42 -9.60
N GLY A 84 -10.50 0.88 -10.51
CA GLY A 84 -10.67 0.64 -11.94
C GLY A 84 -10.23 -0.74 -12.36
N ALA A 85 -11.06 -1.41 -13.17
CA ALA A 85 -10.77 -2.78 -13.60
C ALA A 85 -9.51 -2.88 -14.44
N ALA A 86 -9.23 -1.88 -15.28
CA ALA A 86 -8.07 -1.94 -16.17
C ALA A 86 -6.76 -1.95 -15.38
N VAL A 87 -6.65 -1.09 -14.38
CA VAL A 87 -5.43 -1.05 -13.57
C VAL A 87 -5.35 -2.28 -12.67
N GLN A 88 -6.50 -2.72 -12.13
CA GLN A 88 -6.52 -3.96 -11.35
C GLN A 88 -5.97 -5.13 -12.16
N ARG A 89 -6.33 -5.19 -13.44
CA ARG A 89 -5.86 -6.26 -14.32
C ARG A 89 -4.33 -6.21 -14.49
N VAL A 90 -3.79 -5.00 -14.66
CA VAL A 90 -2.34 -4.86 -14.79
C VAL A 90 -1.64 -5.37 -13.54
N PHE A 91 -2.17 -5.02 -12.37
CA PHE A 91 -1.58 -5.48 -11.12
C PHE A 91 -1.70 -6.99 -10.96
N ALA A 92 -2.83 -7.56 -11.38
CA ALA A 92 -3.01 -9.01 -11.30
C ALA A 92 -2.07 -9.74 -12.25
N LEU A 93 -1.94 -9.26 -13.48
CA LEU A 93 -1.10 -9.92 -14.47
C LEU A 93 0.38 -9.85 -14.13
N THR A 94 0.80 -8.81 -13.44
CA THR A 94 2.21 -8.64 -13.09
C THR A 94 2.54 -9.21 -11.71
N GLY A 95 1.54 -9.64 -10.97
CA GLY A 95 1.77 -10.13 -9.61
C GLY A 95 1.90 -9.05 -8.57
N MET A 96 1.79 -7.78 -8.97
CA MET A 96 1.92 -6.68 -8.01
C MET A 96 0.83 -6.67 -6.98
N ASP A 97 -0.34 -7.22 -7.32
CA ASP A 97 -1.46 -7.29 -6.40
C ASP A 97 -1.16 -8.19 -5.19
N ARG A 98 -0.15 -9.04 -5.31
CA ARG A 98 0.24 -9.90 -4.18
C ARG A 98 1.35 -9.27 -3.35
N VAL A 99 1.97 -8.23 -3.87
CA VAL A 99 3.10 -7.60 -3.19
C VAL A 99 2.67 -6.38 -2.40
N ILE A 100 1.82 -5.54 -2.99
CA ILE A 100 1.40 -4.30 -2.35
C ILE A 100 -0.08 -4.40 -1.99
N PRO A 101 -0.45 -4.17 -0.72
CA PRO A 101 -1.86 -4.20 -0.33
C PRO A 101 -2.66 -3.18 -1.13
N HIS A 102 -3.82 -3.57 -1.60
CA HIS A 102 -4.67 -2.69 -2.38
C HIS A 102 -6.13 -2.90 -2.02
N PHE A 103 -6.92 -1.88 -2.31
CA PHE A 103 -8.32 -1.83 -1.94
C PHE A 103 -9.09 -1.19 -3.08
N THR A 104 -10.39 -1.39 -3.12
CA THR A 104 -11.21 -0.80 -4.18
C THR A 104 -11.82 0.53 -3.79
N SER A 105 -11.68 0.94 -2.53
CA SER A 105 -12.17 2.25 -2.11
C SER A 105 -11.24 2.85 -1.08
N LEU A 106 -11.26 4.17 -1.04
CA LEU A 106 -10.46 4.90 -0.06
C LEU A 106 -10.93 4.56 1.36
N ALA A 107 -12.22 4.41 1.55
CA ALA A 107 -12.75 4.09 2.88
C ALA A 107 -12.19 2.77 3.40
N GLU A 108 -12.09 1.77 2.53
CA GLU A 108 -11.54 0.49 2.93
C GLU A 108 -10.06 0.60 3.31
N ALA A 109 -9.30 1.36 2.51
CA ALA A 109 -7.89 1.54 2.80
C ALA A 109 -7.69 2.26 4.12
N LEU A 110 -8.47 3.30 4.36
CA LEU A 110 -8.35 4.06 5.60
C LEU A 110 -8.80 3.25 6.82
N ALA A 111 -9.78 2.39 6.64
CA ALA A 111 -10.22 1.53 7.73
C ALA A 111 -9.09 0.61 8.17
N GLN A 112 -8.28 0.17 7.23
CA GLN A 112 -7.15 -0.67 7.56
C GLN A 112 -6.12 0.08 8.40
N THR A 113 -5.83 1.34 8.04
CA THR A 113 -4.86 2.13 8.79
C THR A 113 -5.38 2.48 10.16
N GLY A 114 -6.66 2.81 10.25
CA GLY A 114 -7.27 3.17 11.52
C GLY A 114 -7.22 2.05 12.51
N HIS A 115 -7.43 0.84 12.02
CA HIS A 115 -7.37 -0.31 12.89
C HIS A 115 -5.97 -0.52 13.43
N GLY A 116 -4.98 -0.27 12.61
CA GLY A 116 -3.62 -0.40 13.04
C GLY A 116 -3.28 0.55 14.17
N ASP A 117 -3.85 1.72 14.15
CA ASP A 117 -3.60 2.70 15.17
C ASP A 117 -4.31 2.41 16.47
N ASP A 118 -5.54 1.96 16.36
CA ASP A 118 -6.38 1.81 17.52
C ASP A 118 -6.27 0.49 18.16
N HIS A 119 -5.84 -0.47 17.44
CA HIS A 119 -5.87 -1.79 17.95
C HIS A 119 -4.53 -2.22 18.30
N PRO A 120 -4.41 -2.80 19.38
CA PRO A 120 -3.27 -3.58 19.54
C PRO A 120 -3.46 -4.68 18.56
N GLY A 121 -3.30 -4.49 17.54
CA GLY A 121 -3.32 -5.30 16.55
C GLY A 121 -4.31 -6.27 16.32
N PRO A 122 -4.66 -6.85 16.45
CA PRO A 122 -5.23 -7.73 16.10
C PRO A 122 -5.40 -7.86 14.90
N ALA A 123 -5.74 -7.84 14.91
CA ALA A 123 -6.01 -8.06 14.11
C ALA A 123 -5.43 -8.13 13.01
N ARG A 124 -4.97 -8.35 12.80
CA ARG A 124 -4.67 -8.38 11.75
C ARG A 124 -4.18 -9.34 11.29
N GLU A 125 -4.51 -9.92 11.63
CA GLU A 125 -4.40 -10.64 11.12
C GLU A 125 -4.58 -10.98 10.34
N PRO A 126 -4.85 -11.05 10.24
CA PRO A 126 -5.08 -11.31 9.52
C PRO A 126 -5.17 -11.31 8.58
N VAL A 127 -5.37 -10.98 8.57
CA VAL A 127 -5.58 -10.92 7.60
C VAL A 127 -5.08 -11.25 6.66
N THR A 128 -4.92 -11.15 6.64
CA THR A 128 -4.57 -11.37 5.86
C THR A 128 -3.90 -11.76 5.08
N HIS A 129 -3.57 -11.66 5.23
CA HIS A 129 -2.93 -11.94 4.41
C HIS A 129 -2.68 -12.97 4.24
N PRO A 130 -2.82 -13.19 3.88
CA PRO A 130 -2.67 -14.36 3.72
C PRO A 130 -1.46 -14.87 3.63
N GLY A 131 -1.07 -14.81 3.85
CA GLY A 131 -0.09 -15.18 3.83
C GLY A 131 0.59 -15.18 4.83
N GLN A 132 0.46 -14.94 5.57
CA GLN A 132 1.09 -14.74 6.42
C GLN A 132 0.93 -15.30 7.42
N ARG A 133 0.66 -15.40 7.98
CA ARG A 133 0.65 -15.80 8.89
C ARG A 133 0.71 -16.14 9.45
N THR A 134 0.65 -15.96 9.93
CA THR A 134 0.58 -16.32 10.70
C THR A 134 1.00 -16.67 11.31
N ALA A 135 1.00 -16.45 11.84
CA ALA A 135 1.03 -16.83 12.58
C ALA A 135 1.27 -16.99 13.26
N THR A 136 1.21 -16.69 13.72
CA THR A 136 1.06 -16.96 14.43
C THR A 136 1.10 -17.37 14.80
N GLY A 137 1.08 -17.25 15.24
CA GLY A 137 0.64 -17.75 15.73
C GLY A 137 0.99 -18.23 15.91
N ALA A 138 1.06 -17.99 16.19
CA ALA A 138 1.06 -18.58 16.41
C ALA A 138 1.47 -19.23 16.42
N ALA A 139 1.65 -19.03 16.67
CA ALA A 139 1.74 -19.69 16.68
C ALA A 139 2.21 -20.38 16.62
N ALA A 140 2.43 -20.10 16.92
CA ALA A 140 2.54 -20.76 16.90
C ALA A 140 3.05 -21.54 16.91
N PRO A 141 3.24 -21.59 17.19
CA PRO A 141 3.56 -22.36 17.22
C PRO A 141 3.89 -23.20 17.00
N ALA A 142 3.84 -22.94 17.14
CA ALA A 142 3.84 -23.67 16.95
C ALA A 142 4.19 -24.44 16.54
N PRO A 143 4.38 -24.45 16.58
CA PRO A 143 4.51 -25.18 16.28
C PRO A 143 5.10 -25.95 15.87
N TRP A 144 5.04 -25.84 16.29
CA TRP A 144 5.26 -26.52 15.97
C TRP A 144 5.43 -27.23 16.06
N GLY A 145 5.44 -26.78 16.48
CA GLY A 145 5.05 -27.31 16.85
C GLY A 145 5.20 -27.67 16.96
N GLY A 146 5.32 -27.54 17.16
CA GLY A 146 5.03 -27.92 17.52
C GLY A 146 5.28 -28.34 17.65
N PRO A 147 5.33 -28.44 17.92
CA PRO A 147 5.34 -28.94 18.32
C PRO A 147 5.25 -29.37 18.52
N ASP A 148 4.97 -29.01 18.63
CA ASP A 148 4.64 -29.30 18.91
C ASP A 148 4.59 -29.60 18.86
N ARG A 149 4.80 -29.48 19.16
CA ARG A 149 4.46 -29.75 19.29
C ARG A 149 4.30 -30.28 19.27
#